data_617913ddf3ae1462e6d5f7343262b304
#
_entry.id   617913ddf3ae1462e6d5f7343262b304
#
_cell.length_a   1.000
_cell.length_b   1.000
_cell.length_c   1.000
_cell.angle_alpha   90.00
_cell.angle_beta   90.00
_cell.angle_gamma   90.00
#
_symmetry.space_group_name_H-M   'P 1'
#
loop_
_entity.id
_entity.type
_entity.pdbx_description
1 polymer ?
#
loop_
_entity_poly.entity_id
_entity_poly.type
_entity_poly.pdbx_seq_one_letter_code
_entity_poly.pdbx_strand_id
1 'polypeptide(L)'
;MPDSCKVSPTSRFGFKMLYGHLTDKNNLLDTGMGRIGITGDTPGDCADSIQDMSFLRNLKIEGIYTHFAVADSVDADDMAYTQAQEDFIVAVYDRLAELGHTLKHLHFMNSAATVTRPNPRATLARVGIIMYGLEPNYPVHVPMELQPVMSLRSVVSHVKQVDAGTCISYGRTYTADKPRTIATVTIGYADGYARLLSNQADALLHGRRCPIVGRVCMDQLMLDVTDVPEEVKPGDVVTMFGTDGEETITADELAALYGTIGY
;
A
#
# COMPACT_ATOMS: atom_id res chain seq x y z
N MET A 1 13.83 -19.93 -16.93
CA MET A 1 14.30 -18.75 -16.20
C MET A 1 15.72 -18.42 -16.59
N PRO A 2 16.12 -17.14 -16.79
CA PRO A 2 17.49 -16.84 -17.17
C PRO A 2 18.46 -17.20 -16.02
N ASP A 3 19.62 -17.75 -16.38
CA ASP A 3 20.67 -18.22 -15.45
C ASP A 3 21.27 -17.12 -14.51
N SER A 4 20.85 -15.88 -14.66
CA SER A 4 21.36 -14.72 -13.90
C SER A 4 20.77 -14.55 -12.49
N CYS A 5 19.78 -15.36 -12.09
CA CYS A 5 19.10 -15.25 -10.79
C CYS A 5 19.55 -16.30 -9.75
N LYS A 6 20.70 -16.93 -9.93
CA LYS A 6 21.21 -17.89 -8.92
C LYS A 6 21.79 -17.14 -7.72
N VAL A 7 21.12 -17.21 -6.59
CA VAL A 7 21.61 -16.67 -5.30
C VAL A 7 22.84 -17.45 -4.86
N SER A 8 23.94 -16.74 -4.54
CA SER A 8 25.20 -17.37 -4.13
C SER A 8 25.07 -18.15 -2.81
N PRO A 9 25.89 -19.19 -2.57
CA PRO A 9 25.89 -19.93 -1.30
C PRO A 9 26.07 -19.07 -0.04
N THR A 10 26.78 -17.95 -0.16
CA THR A 10 26.99 -16.98 0.92
C THR A 10 25.73 -16.21 1.30
N SER A 11 24.82 -15.96 0.36
CA SER A 11 23.53 -15.31 0.65
C SER A 11 22.56 -16.26 1.38
N ARG A 12 22.63 -17.58 1.10
CA ARG A 12 21.91 -18.60 1.89
C ARG A 12 22.32 -18.60 3.35
N PHE A 13 23.61 -18.42 3.64
CA PHE A 13 24.13 -18.43 5.01
C PHE A 13 23.79 -17.16 5.80
N GLY A 14 23.87 -16.00 5.15
CA GLY A 14 23.44 -14.71 5.73
C GLY A 14 21.96 -14.68 6.05
N PHE A 15 21.13 -15.27 5.20
CA PHE A 15 19.70 -15.41 5.42
C PHE A 15 19.35 -16.31 6.61
N LYS A 16 20.07 -17.44 6.77
CA LYS A 16 19.95 -18.32 7.94
C LYS A 16 20.26 -17.60 9.27
N MET A 17 21.23 -16.69 9.30
CA MET A 17 21.59 -15.95 10.52
C MET A 17 20.62 -14.83 10.87
N LEU A 18 20.10 -14.10 9.90
CA LEU A 18 19.14 -13.00 10.16
C LEU A 18 17.80 -13.50 10.70
N TYR A 19 17.31 -14.62 10.22
CA TYR A 19 16.05 -15.22 10.67
C TYR A 19 16.18 -16.05 11.95
N GLY A 20 17.34 -16.56 12.29
CA GLY A 20 17.57 -17.29 13.55
C GLY A 20 17.49 -16.41 14.80
N HIS A 21 17.50 -15.10 14.65
CA HIS A 21 17.34 -14.13 15.75
C HIS A 21 15.92 -13.56 15.87
N LEU A 22 15.09 -13.72 14.84
CA LEU A 22 13.70 -13.37 14.90
C LEU A 22 12.91 -14.61 15.33
N THR A 23 12.03 -14.46 16.27
CA THR A 23 11.12 -15.48 16.82
C THR A 23 10.18 -16.11 15.78
N ASP A 24 10.50 -15.97 14.51
CA ASP A 24 9.67 -16.41 13.40
C ASP A 24 9.97 -17.89 13.10
N LYS A 25 9.03 -18.73 13.46
CA LYS A 25 9.09 -20.19 13.30
C LYS A 25 8.61 -20.63 11.91
N ASN A 26 8.42 -19.71 10.99
CA ASN A 26 7.98 -19.96 9.63
C ASN A 26 9.08 -19.61 8.63
N ASN A 27 9.28 -20.46 7.61
CA ASN A 27 10.23 -20.21 6.55
C ASN A 27 9.55 -19.54 5.35
N LEU A 28 10.15 -18.44 4.88
CA LEU A 28 9.74 -17.75 3.67
C LEU A 28 10.33 -18.44 2.44
N LEU A 29 9.47 -18.77 1.47
CA LEU A 29 9.86 -19.19 0.13
C LEU A 29 9.68 -18.02 -0.84
N ASP A 30 10.67 -17.81 -1.68
CA ASP A 30 10.50 -16.91 -2.84
C ASP A 30 10.04 -17.74 -4.03
N THR A 31 8.73 -17.76 -4.25
CA THR A 31 8.10 -18.49 -5.35
C THR A 31 7.88 -17.61 -6.59
N GLY A 32 8.42 -16.38 -6.58
CA GLY A 32 8.29 -15.46 -7.71
C GLY A 32 8.13 -14.00 -7.35
N MET A 33 8.15 -13.62 -6.07
CA MET A 33 8.18 -12.21 -5.68
C MET A 33 9.53 -11.55 -5.98
N GLY A 34 10.63 -12.32 -5.99
CA GLY A 34 11.98 -11.83 -6.27
C GLY A 34 12.53 -10.92 -5.18
N ARG A 35 11.98 -11.00 -3.95
CA ARG A 35 12.33 -10.07 -2.86
C ARG A 35 13.24 -10.72 -1.83
N ILE A 36 12.78 -11.79 -1.22
CA ILE A 36 13.50 -12.51 -0.14
C ILE A 36 12.86 -13.88 0.06
N GLY A 37 13.66 -14.91 0.31
CA GLY A 37 13.15 -16.27 0.56
C GLY A 37 14.13 -17.37 0.17
N ILE A 38 13.75 -18.60 0.51
CA ILE A 38 14.41 -19.80 0.01
C ILE A 38 13.98 -19.97 -1.45
N THR A 39 14.93 -20.14 -2.35
CA THR A 39 14.71 -20.41 -3.76
C THR A 39 15.15 -21.83 -4.13
N GLY A 40 14.49 -22.43 -5.10
CA GLY A 40 14.87 -23.71 -5.71
C GLY A 40 14.24 -23.83 -7.09
N ASP A 41 14.83 -24.64 -7.95
CA ASP A 41 14.28 -24.87 -9.30
C ASP A 41 13.03 -25.76 -9.24
N THR A 42 12.91 -26.59 -8.20
CA THR A 42 11.79 -27.47 -7.94
C THR A 42 11.27 -27.34 -6.50
N PRO A 43 10.02 -27.74 -6.23
CA PRO A 43 9.52 -27.85 -4.86
C PRO A 43 10.39 -28.77 -3.97
N GLY A 44 11.00 -29.83 -4.55
CA GLY A 44 11.93 -30.72 -3.87
C GLY A 44 13.15 -29.99 -3.31
N ASP A 45 13.80 -29.14 -4.12
CA ASP A 45 15.00 -28.39 -3.70
C ASP A 45 14.70 -27.48 -2.51
N CYS A 46 13.52 -26.87 -2.52
CA CYS A 46 13.07 -26.04 -1.40
C CYS A 46 12.78 -26.88 -0.15
N ALA A 47 12.13 -28.03 -0.31
CA ALA A 47 11.84 -28.93 0.80
C ALA A 47 13.11 -29.48 1.43
N ASP A 48 14.09 -29.91 0.62
CA ASP A 48 15.40 -30.39 1.10
C ASP A 48 16.15 -29.29 1.88
N SER A 49 16.12 -28.05 1.37
CA SER A 49 16.72 -26.90 2.07
C SER A 49 16.06 -26.65 3.45
N ILE A 50 14.74 -26.81 3.55
CA ILE A 50 13.98 -26.67 4.78
C ILE A 50 14.29 -27.85 5.73
N GLN A 51 14.37 -29.05 5.19
CA GLN A 51 14.75 -30.24 5.96
C GLN A 51 16.12 -30.08 6.58
N ASP A 52 17.12 -29.60 5.84
CA ASP A 52 18.47 -29.31 6.36
C ASP A 52 18.42 -28.32 7.52
N MET A 53 17.55 -27.30 7.43
CA MET A 53 17.37 -26.33 8.52
C MET A 53 16.73 -26.95 9.75
N SER A 54 15.91 -27.99 9.60
CA SER A 54 15.26 -28.68 10.73
C SER A 54 16.25 -29.41 11.66
N PHE A 55 17.44 -29.72 11.19
CA PHE A 55 18.50 -30.34 11.99
C PHE A 55 19.28 -29.32 12.86
N LEU A 56 19.00 -28.02 12.74
CA LEU A 56 19.63 -27.00 13.58
C LEU A 56 19.03 -27.03 14.99
N ARG A 57 19.93 -27.20 16.01
CA ARG A 57 19.55 -27.49 17.41
C ARG A 57 18.56 -26.54 18.07
N ASN A 58 18.56 -25.27 17.66
CA ASN A 58 17.77 -24.22 18.31
C ASN A 58 16.66 -23.66 17.38
N LEU A 59 16.38 -24.35 16.28
CA LEU A 59 15.38 -23.94 15.32
C LEU A 59 14.24 -24.96 15.30
N LYS A 60 13.02 -24.50 15.49
CA LYS A 60 11.82 -25.28 15.28
C LYS A 60 11.03 -24.67 14.13
N ILE A 61 10.85 -25.43 13.06
CA ILE A 61 10.05 -25.01 11.91
C ILE A 61 8.59 -25.34 12.19
N GLU A 62 7.72 -24.35 12.26
CA GLU A 62 6.30 -24.53 12.51
C GLU A 62 5.44 -24.28 11.27
N GLY A 63 6.00 -23.66 10.23
CA GLY A 63 5.28 -23.41 8.99
C GLY A 63 6.16 -22.90 7.86
N ILE A 64 5.53 -22.77 6.70
CA ILE A 64 6.11 -22.15 5.50
C ILE A 64 5.15 -21.11 4.91
N TYR A 65 5.72 -20.12 4.23
CA TYR A 65 4.93 -19.11 3.56
C TYR A 65 5.61 -18.54 2.31
N THR A 66 4.83 -17.97 1.43
CA THR A 66 5.29 -17.15 0.32
C THR A 66 4.51 -15.83 0.25
N HIS A 67 4.92 -14.93 -0.64
CA HIS A 67 4.20 -13.68 -0.90
C HIS A 67 3.90 -13.58 -2.40
N PHE A 68 2.63 -13.37 -2.73
CA PHE A 68 2.20 -13.19 -4.10
C PHE A 68 2.64 -11.84 -4.66
N ALA A 69 3.08 -11.84 -5.90
CA ALA A 69 3.56 -10.64 -6.56
C ALA A 69 2.41 -9.80 -7.16
N VAL A 70 1.38 -10.47 -7.70
CA VAL A 70 0.33 -9.85 -8.53
C VAL A 70 -1.07 -10.39 -8.21
N ALA A 71 -1.33 -10.76 -6.94
CA ALA A 71 -2.63 -11.30 -6.52
C ALA A 71 -3.79 -10.27 -6.57
N ASP A 72 -3.48 -9.01 -6.77
CA ASP A 72 -4.39 -7.88 -6.91
C ASP A 72 -4.71 -7.55 -8.39
N SER A 73 -4.09 -8.26 -9.33
CA SER A 73 -4.36 -8.09 -10.77
C SER A 73 -5.55 -8.95 -11.23
N VAL A 74 -6.25 -8.45 -12.25
CA VAL A 74 -7.30 -9.16 -12.98
C VAL A 74 -6.84 -9.63 -14.37
N ASP A 75 -5.58 -9.37 -14.71
CA ASP A 75 -4.96 -9.83 -15.95
C ASP A 75 -4.78 -11.35 -15.93
N ALA A 76 -5.00 -12.01 -17.08
CA ALA A 76 -4.98 -13.47 -17.17
C ALA A 76 -3.57 -14.05 -16.91
N ASP A 77 -2.52 -13.38 -17.38
CA ASP A 77 -1.13 -13.83 -17.20
C ASP A 77 -0.71 -13.65 -15.74
N ASP A 78 -1.11 -12.56 -15.10
CA ASP A 78 -0.88 -12.31 -13.67
C ASP A 78 -1.63 -13.30 -12.77
N MET A 79 -2.87 -13.63 -13.15
CA MET A 79 -3.65 -14.66 -12.45
C MET A 79 -3.01 -16.04 -12.57
N ALA A 80 -2.49 -16.40 -13.76
CA ALA A 80 -1.75 -17.65 -13.98
C ALA A 80 -0.43 -17.66 -13.19
N TYR A 81 0.27 -16.50 -13.11
CA TYR A 81 1.47 -16.35 -12.32
C TYR A 81 1.21 -16.55 -10.83
N THR A 82 0.17 -15.94 -10.30
CA THR A 82 -0.26 -16.12 -8.91
C THR A 82 -0.62 -17.57 -8.62
N GLN A 83 -1.31 -18.26 -9.55
CA GLN A 83 -1.62 -19.69 -9.42
C GLN A 83 -0.35 -20.54 -9.38
N ALA A 84 0.62 -20.26 -10.23
CA ALA A 84 1.90 -20.98 -10.22
C ALA A 84 2.67 -20.80 -8.88
N GLN A 85 2.64 -19.59 -8.31
CA GLN A 85 3.23 -19.36 -6.99
C GLN A 85 2.51 -20.17 -5.88
N GLU A 86 1.18 -20.27 -5.95
CA GLU A 86 0.36 -21.04 -5.01
C GLU A 86 0.64 -22.54 -5.16
N ASP A 87 0.61 -23.07 -6.38
CA ASP A 87 0.86 -24.49 -6.65
C ASP A 87 2.26 -24.90 -6.18
N PHE A 88 3.25 -24.04 -6.38
CA PHE A 88 4.61 -24.31 -5.95
C PHE A 88 4.73 -24.44 -4.42
N ILE A 89 4.19 -23.49 -3.65
CA ILE A 89 4.28 -23.57 -2.19
C ILE A 89 3.48 -24.73 -1.62
N VAL A 90 2.33 -25.05 -2.21
CA VAL A 90 1.52 -26.21 -1.83
C VAL A 90 2.30 -27.50 -2.08
N ALA A 91 2.99 -27.63 -3.22
CA ALA A 91 3.82 -28.78 -3.51
C ALA A 91 5.02 -28.92 -2.55
N VAL A 92 5.64 -27.78 -2.14
CA VAL A 92 6.68 -27.81 -1.09
C VAL A 92 6.13 -28.30 0.24
N TYR A 93 4.93 -27.84 0.62
CA TYR A 93 4.28 -28.27 1.85
C TYR A 93 3.98 -29.77 1.85
N ASP A 94 3.46 -30.29 0.74
CA ASP A 94 3.17 -31.71 0.58
C ASP A 94 4.46 -32.55 0.61
N ARG A 95 5.52 -32.08 -0.06
CA ARG A 95 6.82 -32.74 -0.03
C ARG A 95 7.42 -32.82 1.37
N LEU A 96 7.29 -31.75 2.16
CA LEU A 96 7.72 -31.75 3.57
C LEU A 96 6.94 -32.74 4.42
N ALA A 97 5.64 -32.90 4.16
CA ALA A 97 4.81 -33.92 4.82
C ALA A 97 5.27 -35.35 4.48
N GLU A 98 5.61 -35.62 3.22
CA GLU A 98 6.20 -36.91 2.79
C GLU A 98 7.54 -37.20 3.47
N LEU A 99 8.34 -36.16 3.76
CA LEU A 99 9.60 -36.26 4.51
C LEU A 99 9.40 -36.40 6.02
N GLY A 100 8.15 -36.48 6.48
CA GLY A 100 7.79 -36.68 7.89
C GLY A 100 7.66 -35.38 8.71
N HIS A 101 7.69 -34.19 8.10
CA HIS A 101 7.49 -32.93 8.79
C HIS A 101 6.00 -32.63 8.96
N THR A 102 5.57 -32.37 10.20
CA THR A 102 4.22 -31.89 10.48
C THR A 102 4.27 -30.40 10.74
N LEU A 103 3.96 -29.60 9.71
CA LEU A 103 3.91 -28.15 9.81
C LEU A 103 2.50 -27.69 10.24
N LYS A 104 2.46 -26.73 11.16
CA LYS A 104 1.21 -26.15 11.65
C LYS A 104 0.64 -25.12 10.69
N HIS A 105 1.53 -24.39 9.99
CA HIS A 105 1.17 -23.22 9.23
C HIS A 105 1.63 -23.31 7.78
N LEU A 106 0.66 -23.13 6.90
CA LEU A 106 0.84 -22.87 5.48
C LEU A 106 0.13 -21.55 5.18
N HIS A 107 0.87 -20.51 4.77
CA HIS A 107 0.23 -19.24 4.50
C HIS A 107 0.87 -18.47 3.33
N PHE A 108 0.04 -18.04 2.41
CA PHE A 108 0.44 -17.33 1.20
C PHE A 108 -0.50 -16.17 0.86
N MET A 109 -1.69 -16.10 1.45
CA MET A 109 -2.67 -15.06 1.17
C MET A 109 -2.24 -13.72 1.79
N ASN A 110 -2.03 -12.71 0.94
CA ASN A 110 -1.95 -11.30 1.29
C ASN A 110 -3.36 -10.68 1.33
N SER A 111 -3.50 -9.36 1.45
CA SER A 111 -4.80 -8.68 1.49
C SER A 111 -5.67 -9.01 0.27
N ALA A 112 -5.11 -8.90 -0.94
CA ALA A 112 -5.83 -9.19 -2.17
C ALA A 112 -6.29 -10.66 -2.23
N ALA A 113 -5.37 -11.61 -2.07
CA ALA A 113 -5.69 -13.04 -2.14
C ALA A 113 -6.69 -13.48 -1.05
N THR A 114 -6.69 -12.83 0.12
CA THR A 114 -7.64 -13.16 1.19
C THR A 114 -9.09 -12.92 0.76
N VAL A 115 -9.34 -11.88 -0.02
CA VAL A 115 -10.71 -11.50 -0.44
C VAL A 115 -11.08 -12.06 -1.82
N THR A 116 -10.11 -12.27 -2.71
CA THR A 116 -10.37 -12.68 -4.10
C THR A 116 -10.13 -14.17 -4.37
N ARG A 117 -9.25 -14.83 -3.61
CA ARG A 117 -8.77 -16.20 -3.85
C ARG A 117 -8.65 -17.00 -2.55
N PRO A 118 -9.70 -17.14 -1.73
CA PRO A 118 -9.62 -17.91 -0.49
C PRO A 118 -9.27 -19.36 -0.80
N ASN A 119 -8.24 -19.91 -0.15
CA ASN A 119 -7.81 -21.28 -0.31
C ASN A 119 -7.90 -22.02 1.04
N PRO A 120 -8.66 -23.14 1.13
CA PRO A 120 -8.86 -23.87 2.39
C PRO A 120 -7.59 -24.57 2.90
N ARG A 121 -6.55 -24.70 2.09
CA ARG A 121 -5.26 -25.26 2.52
C ARG A 121 -4.43 -24.25 3.32
N ALA A 122 -4.66 -22.95 3.11
CA ALA A 122 -4.00 -21.92 3.90
C ALA A 122 -4.56 -21.90 5.32
N THR A 123 -3.67 -21.99 6.31
CA THR A 123 -4.05 -22.00 7.74
C THR A 123 -4.09 -20.61 8.35
N LEU A 124 -3.48 -19.62 7.68
CA LEU A 124 -3.39 -18.22 8.09
C LEU A 124 -3.50 -17.31 6.88
N ALA A 125 -4.12 -16.14 7.07
CA ALA A 125 -4.08 -15.02 6.13
C ALA A 125 -3.23 -13.89 6.72
N ARG A 126 -2.41 -13.24 5.88
CA ARG A 126 -1.62 -12.07 6.27
C ARG A 126 -2.29 -10.82 5.74
N VAL A 127 -3.35 -10.45 6.40
CA VAL A 127 -4.14 -9.28 6.07
C VAL A 127 -3.37 -8.02 6.47
N GLY A 128 -3.24 -7.08 5.57
CA GLY A 128 -2.56 -5.79 5.77
C GLY A 128 -3.50 -4.64 5.43
N ILE A 129 -3.41 -4.11 4.21
CA ILE A 129 -4.05 -2.85 3.83
C ILE A 129 -5.58 -2.86 3.91
N ILE A 130 -6.25 -3.98 3.67
CA ILE A 130 -7.71 -4.08 3.82
C ILE A 130 -8.17 -3.88 5.27
N MET A 131 -7.32 -4.11 6.27
CA MET A 131 -7.62 -3.77 7.67
C MET A 131 -7.69 -2.27 7.93
N TYR A 132 -7.05 -1.47 7.06
CA TYR A 132 -7.11 -0.01 7.11
C TYR A 132 -8.21 0.56 6.21
N GLY A 133 -9.01 -0.32 5.60
CA GLY A 133 -10.09 0.08 4.70
C GLY A 133 -9.63 0.53 3.33
N LEU A 134 -8.43 0.08 2.89
CA LEU A 134 -7.85 0.43 1.60
C LEU A 134 -7.95 -0.75 0.63
N GLU A 135 -8.25 -0.47 -0.62
CA GLU A 135 -8.37 -1.48 -1.67
C GLU A 135 -7.00 -1.89 -2.23
N PRO A 136 -6.73 -3.19 -2.39
CA PRO A 136 -5.44 -3.68 -2.90
C PRO A 136 -5.13 -3.23 -4.34
N ASN A 137 -6.16 -2.97 -5.14
CA ASN A 137 -6.02 -2.61 -6.55
C ASN A 137 -7.09 -1.57 -6.94
N TYR A 138 -6.96 -0.36 -6.40
CA TYR A 138 -7.81 0.76 -6.82
C TYR A 138 -7.54 1.14 -8.30
N PRO A 139 -8.53 1.37 -9.16
CA PRO A 139 -9.98 1.42 -8.84
C PRO A 139 -10.74 0.09 -9.00
N VAL A 140 -10.07 -1.05 -9.06
CA VAL A 140 -10.73 -2.36 -9.11
C VAL A 140 -11.17 -2.74 -7.70
N HIS A 141 -12.47 -2.67 -7.46
CA HIS A 141 -13.05 -2.89 -6.14
C HIS A 141 -13.03 -4.34 -5.70
N VAL A 142 -12.75 -4.58 -4.44
CA VAL A 142 -12.90 -5.89 -3.81
C VAL A 142 -14.39 -6.20 -3.57
N PRO A 143 -14.82 -7.49 -3.53
CA PRO A 143 -16.22 -7.88 -3.40
C PRO A 143 -16.74 -7.73 -1.96
N MET A 144 -16.34 -6.68 -1.26
CA MET A 144 -16.76 -6.36 0.11
C MET A 144 -16.62 -4.86 0.38
N GLU A 145 -17.47 -4.34 1.24
CA GLU A 145 -17.38 -2.94 1.68
C GLU A 145 -16.23 -2.79 2.69
N LEU A 146 -15.28 -1.92 2.38
CA LEU A 146 -14.18 -1.57 3.27
C LEU A 146 -14.47 -0.21 3.93
N GLN A 147 -14.11 -0.09 5.21
CA GLN A 147 -14.29 1.13 5.99
C GLN A 147 -12.92 1.80 6.22
N PRO A 148 -12.62 2.92 5.53
CA PRO A 148 -11.38 3.65 5.77
C PRO A 148 -11.25 4.12 7.21
N VAL A 149 -10.10 3.81 7.85
CA VAL A 149 -9.86 4.12 9.26
C VAL A 149 -9.03 5.38 9.47
N MET A 150 -8.50 5.98 8.40
CA MET A 150 -7.60 7.14 8.46
C MET A 150 -8.23 8.36 7.78
N SER A 151 -8.02 9.52 8.39
CA SER A 151 -8.25 10.83 7.78
C SER A 151 -7.09 11.77 8.09
N LEU A 152 -6.79 12.69 7.18
CA LEU A 152 -5.80 13.74 7.37
C LEU A 152 -6.50 15.08 7.42
N ARG A 153 -6.28 15.83 8.50
CA ARG A 153 -6.88 17.13 8.71
C ARG A 153 -5.84 18.18 9.01
N SER A 154 -6.13 19.42 8.63
CA SER A 154 -5.36 20.60 8.93
C SER A 154 -6.31 21.77 9.25
N VAL A 155 -5.78 22.97 9.31
CA VAL A 155 -6.58 24.17 9.62
C VAL A 155 -6.23 25.32 8.68
N VAL A 156 -7.22 26.18 8.44
CA VAL A 156 -7.02 27.46 7.79
C VAL A 156 -6.22 28.38 8.69
N SER A 157 -5.13 28.96 8.20
CA SER A 157 -4.32 29.94 8.92
C SER A 157 -4.61 31.39 8.49
N HIS A 158 -5.03 31.58 7.25
CA HIS A 158 -5.28 32.90 6.68
C HIS A 158 -6.31 32.82 5.56
N VAL A 159 -7.12 33.86 5.42
CA VAL A 159 -8.07 34.02 4.32
C VAL A 159 -7.89 35.40 3.72
N LYS A 160 -7.91 35.50 2.40
CA LYS A 160 -7.81 36.77 1.66
C LYS A 160 -8.64 36.74 0.39
N GLN A 161 -9.11 37.91 -0.02
CA GLN A 161 -9.63 38.13 -1.37
C GLN A 161 -8.50 38.54 -2.31
N VAL A 162 -8.55 38.09 -3.54
CA VAL A 162 -7.60 38.45 -4.59
C VAL A 162 -8.36 38.83 -5.85
N ASP A 163 -7.85 39.83 -6.58
CA ASP A 163 -8.43 40.28 -7.84
C ASP A 163 -8.06 39.35 -9.00
N ALA A 164 -8.82 39.45 -10.10
CA ALA A 164 -8.47 38.80 -11.36
C ALA A 164 -7.04 39.17 -11.78
N GLY A 165 -6.30 38.18 -12.32
CA GLY A 165 -4.89 38.33 -12.70
C GLY A 165 -3.89 38.09 -11.57
N THR A 166 -4.34 37.94 -10.32
CA THR A 166 -3.44 37.63 -9.19
C THR A 166 -2.88 36.21 -9.31
N CYS A 167 -1.56 36.09 -9.24
CA CYS A 167 -0.86 34.80 -9.25
C CYS A 167 -0.73 34.22 -7.84
N ILE A 168 -0.87 32.89 -7.72
CA ILE A 168 -0.80 32.18 -6.43
C ILE A 168 0.40 31.21 -6.46
N SER A 169 1.14 31.18 -5.34
CA SER A 169 2.21 30.23 -5.03
C SER A 169 3.44 30.29 -5.95
N TYR A 170 4.39 29.40 -5.66
CA TYR A 170 5.67 29.29 -6.39
C TYR A 170 5.49 29.01 -7.88
N GLY A 171 6.27 29.71 -8.69
CA GLY A 171 6.25 29.57 -10.15
C GLY A 171 5.00 30.15 -10.80
N ARG A 172 4.10 30.79 -10.02
CA ARG A 172 2.85 31.42 -10.50
C ARG A 172 2.06 30.48 -11.42
N THR A 173 1.91 29.22 -10.99
CA THR A 173 1.26 28.17 -11.77
C THR A 173 -0.26 28.23 -11.75
N TYR A 174 -0.81 29.09 -10.93
CA TYR A 174 -2.22 29.46 -10.91
C TYR A 174 -2.36 30.97 -11.01
N THR A 175 -3.31 31.43 -11.81
CA THR A 175 -3.69 32.84 -11.93
C THR A 175 -5.21 32.93 -11.79
N ALA A 176 -5.69 33.77 -10.88
CA ALA A 176 -7.11 34.00 -10.69
C ALA A 176 -7.73 34.62 -11.95
N ASP A 177 -8.75 34.00 -12.53
CA ASP A 177 -9.47 34.45 -13.72
C ASP A 177 -10.53 35.52 -13.42
N LYS A 178 -10.97 35.56 -12.16
CA LYS A 178 -11.93 36.51 -11.57
C LYS A 178 -11.56 36.75 -10.11
N PRO A 179 -12.21 37.68 -9.39
CA PRO A 179 -12.02 37.80 -7.94
C PRO A 179 -12.28 36.47 -7.24
N ARG A 180 -11.34 36.05 -6.38
CA ARG A 180 -11.37 34.78 -5.65
C ARG A 180 -11.14 35.01 -4.16
N THR A 181 -11.69 34.11 -3.35
CA THR A 181 -11.37 33.98 -1.92
C THR A 181 -10.40 32.82 -1.74
N ILE A 182 -9.21 33.11 -1.24
CA ILE A 182 -8.14 32.12 -1.09
C ILE A 182 -7.86 31.89 0.39
N ALA A 183 -7.96 30.63 0.82
CA ALA A 183 -7.56 30.19 2.14
C ALA A 183 -6.15 29.57 2.10
N THR A 184 -5.33 29.92 3.09
CA THR A 184 -4.03 29.27 3.33
C THR A 184 -4.19 28.23 4.43
N VAL A 185 -3.71 27.00 4.17
CA VAL A 185 -3.82 25.85 5.06
C VAL A 185 -2.43 25.42 5.51
N THR A 186 -2.29 25.04 6.79
CA THR A 186 -1.01 24.73 7.43
C THR A 186 -0.61 23.26 7.22
N ILE A 187 -0.43 22.86 5.97
CA ILE A 187 0.10 21.55 5.58
C ILE A 187 0.82 21.67 4.24
N GLY A 188 1.93 20.94 4.08
CA GLY A 188 2.71 20.92 2.86
C GLY A 188 3.51 19.64 2.67
N TYR A 189 4.50 19.68 1.75
CA TYR A 189 5.24 18.45 1.42
C TYR A 189 6.20 18.00 2.52
N ALA A 190 6.61 18.86 3.45
CA ALA A 190 7.39 18.47 4.61
C ALA A 190 6.58 17.65 5.63
N ASP A 191 5.26 17.77 5.59
CA ASP A 191 4.32 16.98 6.40
C ASP A 191 3.92 15.66 5.71
N GLY A 192 4.44 15.40 4.50
CA GLY A 192 4.13 14.22 3.71
C GLY A 192 3.02 14.41 2.68
N TYR A 193 2.43 15.61 2.56
CA TYR A 193 1.42 15.88 1.53
C TYR A 193 2.09 16.09 0.16
N ALA A 194 1.79 15.20 -0.80
CA ALA A 194 2.55 15.13 -2.04
C ALA A 194 2.50 16.44 -2.86
N ARG A 195 3.69 16.98 -3.21
CA ARG A 195 3.81 18.19 -4.02
C ARG A 195 3.21 18.03 -5.42
N LEU A 196 3.11 16.80 -5.92
CA LEU A 196 2.49 16.48 -7.21
C LEU A 196 0.98 16.74 -7.23
N LEU A 197 0.33 16.88 -6.07
CA LEU A 197 -1.09 17.25 -5.95
C LEU A 197 -1.37 18.73 -6.25
N SER A 198 -0.34 19.53 -6.53
CA SER A 198 -0.45 20.96 -6.88
C SER A 198 -1.35 21.17 -8.10
N ASN A 199 -2.37 22.00 -8.00
CA ASN A 199 -3.39 22.30 -9.03
C ASN A 199 -4.17 21.08 -9.55
N GLN A 200 -4.17 19.96 -8.83
CA GLN A 200 -4.82 18.73 -9.28
C GLN A 200 -5.82 18.17 -8.26
N ALA A 201 -5.53 18.35 -6.99
CA ALA A 201 -6.36 17.79 -5.92
C ALA A 201 -7.27 18.86 -5.30
N ASP A 202 -8.30 18.36 -4.62
CA ASP A 202 -9.16 19.14 -3.74
C ASP A 202 -8.85 18.82 -2.29
N ALA A 203 -9.37 19.68 -1.39
CA ALA A 203 -9.56 19.40 0.03
C ALA A 203 -11.00 19.72 0.41
N LEU A 204 -11.48 19.18 1.54
CA LEU A 204 -12.85 19.46 2.00
C LEU A 204 -12.83 20.56 3.06
N LEU A 205 -13.75 21.48 2.92
CA LEU A 205 -14.01 22.55 3.89
C LEU A 205 -15.50 22.83 3.96
N HIS A 206 -16.10 22.74 5.16
CA HIS A 206 -17.53 22.88 5.37
C HIS A 206 -18.37 21.97 4.46
N GLY A 207 -17.94 20.70 4.27
CA GLY A 207 -18.62 19.74 3.41
C GLY A 207 -18.54 20.03 1.91
N ARG A 208 -17.58 20.86 1.45
CA ARG A 208 -17.38 21.23 0.05
C ARG A 208 -15.99 20.92 -0.43
N ARG A 209 -15.86 20.47 -1.68
CA ARG A 209 -14.57 20.32 -2.36
C ARG A 209 -14.04 21.70 -2.75
N CYS A 210 -12.83 22.00 -2.27
CA CYS A 210 -12.11 23.24 -2.54
C CYS A 210 -10.82 22.92 -3.28
N PRO A 211 -10.62 23.42 -4.52
CA PRO A 211 -9.43 23.14 -5.30
C PRO A 211 -8.16 23.66 -4.63
N ILE A 212 -7.08 22.85 -4.68
CA ILE A 212 -5.74 23.32 -4.37
C ILE A 212 -5.24 24.19 -5.52
N VAL A 213 -4.94 25.46 -5.25
CA VAL A 213 -4.52 26.43 -6.24
C VAL A 213 -3.07 26.83 -6.06
N GLY A 214 -2.30 26.70 -7.12
CA GLY A 214 -0.85 26.89 -7.10
C GLY A 214 -0.11 25.67 -6.55
N ARG A 215 1.20 25.84 -6.32
CA ARG A 215 2.04 24.73 -5.83
C ARG A 215 1.89 24.53 -4.34
N VAL A 216 1.82 23.25 -3.92
CA VAL A 216 2.01 22.86 -2.53
C VAL A 216 3.40 23.29 -2.07
N CYS A 217 3.48 24.06 -0.99
CA CYS A 217 4.72 24.56 -0.40
C CYS A 217 5.28 23.56 0.63
N MET A 218 6.33 23.96 1.35
CA MET A 218 6.96 23.09 2.35
C MET A 218 5.98 22.75 3.48
N ASP A 219 5.28 23.73 4.02
CA ASP A 219 4.45 23.67 5.22
C ASP A 219 3.06 24.31 5.04
N GLN A 220 2.73 24.71 3.82
CA GLN A 220 1.47 25.40 3.50
C GLN A 220 1.00 25.07 2.08
N LEU A 221 -0.31 25.19 1.88
CA LEU A 221 -0.93 25.20 0.55
C LEU A 221 -2.12 26.18 0.54
N MET A 222 -2.62 26.49 -0.64
CA MET A 222 -3.73 27.41 -0.85
C MET A 222 -4.91 26.69 -1.48
N LEU A 223 -6.11 27.02 -0.98
CA LEU A 223 -7.39 26.55 -1.50
C LEU A 223 -8.17 27.72 -2.08
N ASP A 224 -8.83 27.51 -3.19
CA ASP A 224 -9.90 28.39 -3.66
C ASP A 224 -11.19 28.03 -2.91
N VAL A 225 -11.63 28.93 -2.04
CA VAL A 225 -12.83 28.75 -1.22
C VAL A 225 -13.95 29.70 -1.62
N THR A 226 -13.88 30.25 -2.85
CA THR A 226 -14.83 31.25 -3.36
C THR A 226 -16.27 30.74 -3.33
N ASP A 227 -16.45 29.45 -3.62
CA ASP A 227 -17.78 28.86 -3.77
C ASP A 227 -18.27 28.15 -2.48
N VAL A 228 -17.58 28.32 -1.36
CA VAL A 228 -18.03 27.86 -0.04
C VAL A 228 -19.10 28.82 0.49
N PRO A 229 -20.33 28.35 0.78
CA PRO A 229 -21.43 29.24 1.17
C PRO A 229 -21.23 29.94 2.52
N GLU A 230 -20.59 29.25 3.47
CA GLU A 230 -20.30 29.75 4.79
C GLU A 230 -19.05 30.63 4.79
N GLU A 231 -18.97 31.58 5.69
CA GLU A 231 -17.78 32.40 5.89
C GLU A 231 -16.61 31.54 6.36
N VAL A 232 -15.56 31.49 5.55
CA VAL A 232 -14.30 30.76 5.88
C VAL A 232 -13.41 31.69 6.70
N LYS A 233 -12.85 31.17 7.80
CA LYS A 233 -12.02 31.96 8.74
C LYS A 233 -10.84 31.12 9.26
N PRO A 234 -9.78 31.79 9.76
CA PRO A 234 -8.68 31.10 10.45
C PRO A 234 -9.20 30.25 11.61
N GLY A 235 -8.69 29.01 11.68
CA GLY A 235 -9.10 27.99 12.63
C GLY A 235 -10.11 26.97 12.08
N ASP A 236 -10.74 27.23 10.93
CA ASP A 236 -11.63 26.26 10.30
C ASP A 236 -10.85 24.99 9.89
N VAL A 237 -11.46 23.84 10.15
CA VAL A 237 -10.84 22.54 9.88
C VAL A 237 -10.96 22.22 8.39
N VAL A 238 -9.85 21.82 7.81
CA VAL A 238 -9.74 21.35 6.42
C VAL A 238 -9.44 19.86 6.43
N THR A 239 -10.24 19.06 5.72
CA THR A 239 -10.00 17.62 5.53
C THR A 239 -9.28 17.40 4.21
N MET A 240 -8.02 16.96 4.28
CA MET A 240 -7.17 16.71 3.12
C MET A 240 -7.53 15.37 2.43
N PHE A 241 -7.85 14.35 3.23
CA PHE A 241 -8.58 13.15 2.84
C PHE A 241 -9.35 12.61 4.05
N GLY A 242 -10.45 11.92 3.77
CA GLY A 242 -11.46 11.51 4.74
C GLY A 242 -12.80 12.13 4.41
N THR A 243 -13.73 12.11 5.35
CA THR A 243 -15.10 12.61 5.18
C THR A 243 -15.30 13.93 5.92
N ASP A 244 -16.02 14.86 5.28
CA ASP A 244 -16.51 16.10 5.83
C ASP A 244 -17.94 16.34 5.31
N GLY A 245 -18.93 16.27 6.20
CA GLY A 245 -20.34 16.26 5.83
C GLY A 245 -20.71 15.06 4.97
N GLU A 246 -21.22 15.31 3.79
CA GLU A 246 -21.60 14.27 2.81
C GLU A 246 -20.48 13.97 1.77
N GLU A 247 -19.42 14.79 1.77
CA GLU A 247 -18.31 14.66 0.83
C GLU A 247 -17.18 13.81 1.40
N THR A 248 -16.54 13.06 0.52
CA THR A 248 -15.37 12.22 0.87
C THR A 248 -14.28 12.34 -0.19
N ILE A 249 -13.03 12.48 0.26
CA ILE A 249 -11.82 12.32 -0.55
C ILE A 249 -11.08 11.12 0.02
N THR A 250 -10.83 10.09 -0.81
CA THR A 250 -10.11 8.90 -0.37
C THR A 250 -8.59 9.04 -0.56
N ALA A 251 -7.81 8.26 0.20
CA ALA A 251 -6.36 8.18 -0.03
C ALA A 251 -6.04 7.62 -1.43
N ASP A 252 -6.86 6.69 -1.91
CA ASP A 252 -6.71 6.09 -3.24
C ASP A 252 -7.02 7.11 -4.36
N GLU A 253 -8.04 7.97 -4.18
CA GLU A 253 -8.32 9.08 -5.09
C GLU A 253 -7.09 10.00 -5.23
N LEU A 254 -6.50 10.41 -4.11
CA LEU A 254 -5.30 11.25 -4.14
C LEU A 254 -4.12 10.52 -4.78
N ALA A 255 -3.89 9.26 -4.43
CA ALA A 255 -2.81 8.45 -4.97
C ALA A 255 -2.89 8.30 -6.49
N ALA A 256 -4.10 8.10 -7.04
CA ALA A 256 -4.33 8.01 -8.47
C ALA A 256 -3.96 9.29 -9.23
N LEU A 257 -4.11 10.49 -8.62
CA LEU A 257 -3.76 11.76 -9.25
C LEU A 257 -2.26 11.90 -9.56
N TYR A 258 -1.39 11.21 -8.83
CA TYR A 258 0.06 11.29 -9.05
C TYR A 258 0.72 9.93 -9.27
N GLY A 259 -0.07 8.89 -9.59
CA GLY A 259 0.41 7.61 -10.10
C GLY A 259 1.08 6.72 -9.04
N THR A 260 0.50 6.66 -7.84
CA THR A 260 0.92 5.77 -6.74
C THR A 260 -0.26 5.03 -6.15
N ILE A 261 -0.04 4.32 -5.07
CA ILE A 261 -1.04 3.57 -4.28
C ILE A 261 -1.39 4.33 -3.01
N GLY A 262 -2.59 4.12 -2.45
CA GLY A 262 -3.11 4.83 -1.27
C GLY A 262 -2.45 4.44 0.07
N TYR A 263 -1.41 3.58 0.03
CA TYR A 263 -0.74 3.03 1.22
C TYR A 263 0.77 2.90 1.02
#